data_c3b0616e1664f9da8cb7bbfc78bd2744
#
_entry.id   c3b0616e1664f9da8cb7bbfc78bd2744
#
_cell.length_a   1.000
_cell.length_b   1.000
_cell.length_c   1.000
_cell.angle_alpha   90.00
_cell.angle_beta   90.00
_cell.angle_gamma   90.00
#
_symmetry.space_group_name_H-M   'P 1'
#
loop_
_entity.id
_entity.type
_entity.pdbx_description
1 polymer ?
#
loop_
_entity_poly.entity_id
_entity_poly.type
_entity_poly.pdbx_seq_one_letter_code
_entity_poly.pdbx_strand_id
1 'polypeptide(L)'
;MKRIIAMLLAVMMVFALCACSNGDKDKDSDAKDDGKADLTFATGGEQGTYYAFGTVLAQQVSDKTSTNVTAVVSKGSQANVEDLQANGAQLGFVQSDVMSYAYNGEKLFEGNKITDFSVVAALYMEQVQIVTLDSGIKTVADLKGKTVSIGAKGSGVYFNALDILGAYGLSEKDIKAEYLDFGDSADSLKDGKIDAAFIVAGAPTPAVQDLGTGKQVYLVSLDKEHIDNLIASSPYYKEYTIAKDVYNTPEDVTTVAVAAVVIARNDVSEAAVYNFVSAVFNDIDSISHAKKSELNIDFAASITDVPYHPGAAKYFAEKDITVKTA
;
A
#
# COMPACT_ATOMS: atom_id res chain seq x y z
N MET A 1 -23.61 9.36 -69.01
CA MET A 1 -23.30 9.24 -67.57
C MET A 1 -23.60 7.86 -66.96
N LYS A 2 -24.69 7.17 -67.28
CA LYS A 2 -25.03 5.85 -66.71
C LYS A 2 -24.14 4.66 -67.20
N ARG A 3 -23.41 4.80 -68.32
CA ARG A 3 -22.53 3.74 -68.84
C ARG A 3 -21.08 3.84 -68.35
N ILE A 4 -20.65 4.98 -67.80
CA ILE A 4 -19.31 5.18 -67.26
C ILE A 4 -19.23 4.70 -65.80
N ILE A 5 -20.36 4.76 -65.07
CA ILE A 5 -20.44 4.32 -63.68
C ILE A 5 -20.43 2.76 -63.64
N ALA A 6 -20.96 2.09 -64.65
CA ALA A 6 -20.95 0.61 -64.69
C ALA A 6 -19.54 0.04 -64.99
N MET A 7 -18.66 0.76 -65.72
CA MET A 7 -17.30 0.31 -65.96
C MET A 7 -16.37 0.53 -64.78
N LEU A 8 -16.58 1.56 -63.96
CA LEU A 8 -15.81 1.79 -62.72
C LEU A 8 -16.12 0.78 -61.62
N LEU A 9 -17.35 0.27 -61.53
CA LEU A 9 -17.73 -0.77 -60.58
C LEU A 9 -17.20 -2.16 -61.01
N ALA A 10 -17.02 -2.44 -62.29
CA ALA A 10 -16.46 -3.70 -62.81
C ALA A 10 -14.93 -3.79 -62.57
N VAL A 11 -14.19 -2.67 -62.57
CA VAL A 11 -12.75 -2.64 -62.35
C VAL A 11 -12.42 -2.78 -60.84
N MET A 12 -13.33 -2.38 -59.91
CA MET A 12 -13.14 -2.59 -58.47
C MET A 12 -13.40 -4.05 -58.03
N MET A 13 -14.16 -4.83 -58.75
CA MET A 13 -14.39 -6.26 -58.44
C MET A 13 -13.28 -7.20 -58.89
N VAL A 14 -12.39 -6.78 -59.78
CA VAL A 14 -11.28 -7.63 -60.26
C VAL A 14 -10.06 -7.56 -59.34
N PHE A 15 -9.95 -6.53 -58.49
CA PHE A 15 -8.87 -6.44 -57.51
C PHE A 15 -9.15 -7.15 -56.15
N ALA A 16 -10.38 -7.66 -55.94
CA ALA A 16 -10.76 -8.35 -54.71
C ALA A 16 -10.56 -9.87 -54.72
N LEU A 17 -10.07 -10.46 -55.81
CA LEU A 17 -9.93 -11.91 -56.01
C LEU A 17 -8.49 -12.44 -56.11
N CYS A 18 -7.46 -11.60 -55.88
CA CYS A 18 -6.06 -12.02 -55.85
C CYS A 18 -5.40 -12.00 -54.45
N ALA A 19 -6.18 -12.01 -53.38
CA ALA A 19 -5.65 -12.01 -52.00
C ALA A 19 -6.03 -13.28 -51.21
N CYS A 20 -6.11 -14.44 -51.87
CA CYS A 20 -6.25 -15.72 -51.17
C CYS A 20 -5.45 -16.79 -51.89
N SER A 21 -4.13 -16.79 -51.75
CA SER A 21 -3.28 -17.99 -51.83
C SER A 21 -1.83 -17.57 -51.55
N ASN A 22 -1.44 -17.55 -50.33
CA ASN A 22 -0.16 -18.07 -49.88
C ASN A 22 -0.31 -18.38 -48.41
N GLY A 23 -0.31 -19.63 -48.09
CA GLY A 23 -0.10 -20.09 -46.73
C GLY A 23 1.32 -19.74 -46.35
N ASP A 24 1.47 -18.73 -45.58
CA ASP A 24 2.63 -18.54 -44.73
C ASP A 24 2.21 -18.84 -43.31
N LYS A 25 2.91 -19.82 -42.80
CA LYS A 25 2.87 -20.31 -41.45
C LYS A 25 2.87 -19.11 -40.48
N ASP A 26 1.96 -19.16 -39.51
CA ASP A 26 2.06 -18.47 -38.29
C ASP A 26 3.52 -18.54 -37.81
N LYS A 27 4.28 -17.47 -38.04
CA LYS A 27 5.36 -17.12 -37.19
C LYS A 27 4.67 -16.53 -35.95
N ASP A 28 4.45 -17.38 -34.95
CA ASP A 28 4.44 -16.93 -33.60
C ASP A 28 5.63 -15.97 -33.46
N SER A 29 5.35 -14.70 -33.57
CA SER A 29 6.29 -13.71 -33.04
C SER A 29 6.20 -13.85 -31.53
N ASP A 30 7.10 -14.64 -30.96
CA ASP A 30 7.53 -14.52 -29.58
C ASP A 30 8.10 -13.08 -29.36
N ALA A 31 7.27 -12.08 -29.54
CA ALA A 31 7.52 -10.77 -28.99
C ALA A 31 7.44 -10.97 -27.48
N LYS A 32 8.58 -11.12 -26.82
CA LYS A 32 8.65 -11.11 -25.36
C LYS A 32 7.84 -9.90 -24.90
N ASP A 33 6.86 -10.13 -24.04
CA ASP A 33 6.17 -9.05 -23.32
C ASP A 33 7.26 -8.27 -22.56
N ASP A 34 7.49 -7.03 -22.94
CA ASP A 34 8.47 -6.14 -22.34
C ASP A 34 7.89 -5.42 -21.12
N GLY A 35 6.64 -5.70 -20.76
CA GLY A 35 5.94 -5.08 -19.62
C GLY A 35 5.45 -3.67 -19.91
N LYS A 36 5.35 -3.25 -21.17
CA LYS A 36 4.80 -1.94 -21.51
C LYS A 36 3.35 -1.82 -21.05
N ALA A 37 3.12 -1.02 -20.03
CA ALA A 37 1.83 -0.82 -19.42
C ALA A 37 1.76 0.56 -18.75
N ASP A 38 0.57 1.11 -18.61
CA ASP A 38 0.27 2.27 -17.79
C ASP A 38 -0.48 1.77 -16.54
N LEU A 39 0.14 1.88 -15.36
CA LEU A 39 -0.39 1.39 -14.11
C LEU A 39 -0.71 2.54 -13.16
N THR A 40 -1.91 2.55 -12.61
CA THR A 40 -2.31 3.41 -11.49
C THR A 40 -1.92 2.72 -10.19
N PHE A 41 -1.18 3.42 -9.34
CA PHE A 41 -0.72 2.96 -8.04
C PHE A 41 -1.46 3.71 -6.93
N ALA A 42 -2.48 3.09 -6.33
CA ALA A 42 -3.21 3.63 -5.20
C ALA A 42 -2.32 3.61 -3.95
N THR A 43 -2.11 4.77 -3.33
CA THR A 43 -1.14 4.94 -2.23
C THR A 43 -1.83 5.20 -0.89
N GLY A 44 -1.90 6.45 -0.44
CA GLY A 44 -2.52 6.90 0.79
C GLY A 44 -2.73 8.41 0.74
N GLY A 45 -2.99 9.04 1.88
CA GLY A 45 -3.08 10.50 1.97
C GLY A 45 -1.72 11.18 1.76
N GLU A 46 -1.73 12.41 1.26
CA GLU A 46 -0.52 13.18 0.89
C GLU A 46 0.48 13.35 2.06
N GLN A 47 -0.02 13.40 3.28
CA GLN A 47 0.79 13.55 4.50
C GLN A 47 1.26 12.21 5.10
N GLY A 48 1.09 11.10 4.36
CA GLY A 48 1.49 9.75 4.75
C GLY A 48 2.69 9.22 3.97
N THR A 49 3.33 8.19 4.50
CA THR A 49 4.50 7.54 3.89
C THR A 49 4.14 6.83 2.59
N TYR A 50 2.94 6.25 2.44
CA TYR A 50 2.50 5.59 1.21
C TYR A 50 2.59 6.50 -0.01
N TYR A 51 2.05 7.73 0.09
CA TYR A 51 2.08 8.66 -1.02
C TYR A 51 3.48 9.18 -1.30
N ALA A 52 4.19 9.61 -0.26
CA ALA A 52 5.55 10.14 -0.41
C ALA A 52 6.51 9.11 -1.01
N PHE A 53 6.53 7.88 -0.49
CA PHE A 53 7.40 6.83 -0.99
C PHE A 53 6.89 6.24 -2.30
N GLY A 54 5.58 6.02 -2.44
CA GLY A 54 4.96 5.49 -3.65
C GLY A 54 5.21 6.36 -4.88
N THR A 55 5.20 7.68 -4.73
CA THR A 55 5.55 8.61 -5.82
C THR A 55 6.99 8.43 -6.29
N VAL A 56 7.93 8.26 -5.36
CA VAL A 56 9.34 8.03 -5.69
C VAL A 56 9.54 6.67 -6.37
N LEU A 57 8.87 5.62 -5.89
CA LEU A 57 8.91 4.29 -6.52
C LEU A 57 8.30 4.31 -7.92
N ALA A 58 7.14 4.94 -8.09
CA ALA A 58 6.47 5.09 -9.37
C ALA A 58 7.37 5.78 -10.40
N GLN A 59 8.03 6.87 -10.00
CA GLN A 59 8.99 7.58 -10.85
C GLN A 59 10.17 6.67 -11.23
N GLN A 60 10.76 5.95 -10.26
CA GLN A 60 11.87 5.05 -10.53
C GLN A 60 11.53 3.95 -11.52
N VAL A 61 10.34 3.32 -11.37
CA VAL A 61 9.88 2.28 -12.30
C VAL A 61 9.70 2.84 -13.70
N SER A 62 9.04 4.01 -13.82
CA SER A 62 8.78 4.67 -15.10
C SER A 62 10.06 5.11 -15.81
N ASP A 63 11.07 5.57 -15.06
CA ASP A 63 12.34 6.03 -15.62
C ASP A 63 13.24 4.87 -16.08
N LYS A 64 13.13 3.69 -15.46
CA LYS A 64 14.05 2.58 -15.66
C LYS A 64 13.51 1.42 -16.47
N THR A 65 12.21 1.42 -16.75
CA THR A 65 11.55 0.30 -17.45
C THR A 65 10.58 0.82 -18.52
N SER A 66 9.99 -0.10 -19.28
CA SER A 66 8.89 0.17 -20.20
C SER A 66 7.53 0.33 -19.51
N THR A 67 7.44 0.06 -18.19
CA THR A 67 6.20 0.17 -17.40
C THR A 67 6.09 1.58 -16.83
N ASN A 68 5.03 2.30 -17.21
CA ASN A 68 4.73 3.62 -16.64
C ASN A 68 3.83 3.47 -15.41
N VAL A 69 4.22 4.05 -14.29
CA VAL A 69 3.47 3.99 -13.03
C VAL A 69 3.10 5.39 -12.57
N THR A 70 1.82 5.60 -12.27
CA THR A 70 1.30 6.85 -11.72
C THR A 70 0.79 6.63 -10.31
N ALA A 71 1.45 7.20 -9.31
CA ALA A 71 0.99 7.20 -7.93
C ALA A 71 -0.18 8.16 -7.75
N VAL A 72 -1.25 7.70 -7.09
CA VAL A 72 -2.44 8.50 -6.81
C VAL A 72 -2.76 8.49 -5.32
N VAL A 73 -3.31 9.60 -4.83
CA VAL A 73 -3.83 9.71 -3.47
C VAL A 73 -5.02 8.78 -3.27
N SER A 74 -5.10 8.17 -2.11
CA SER A 74 -6.23 7.32 -1.72
C SER A 74 -6.52 7.45 -0.22
N LYS A 75 -7.49 6.68 0.26
CA LYS A 75 -7.83 6.60 1.69
C LYS A 75 -7.01 5.56 2.46
N GLY A 76 -6.13 4.80 1.78
CA GLY A 76 -5.27 3.79 2.36
C GLY A 76 -5.76 2.36 2.16
N SER A 77 -5.33 1.44 3.02
CA SER A 77 -5.30 -0.01 2.78
C SER A 77 -6.62 -0.63 2.34
N GLN A 78 -7.73 -0.39 3.06
CA GLN A 78 -9.02 -0.97 2.71
C GLN A 78 -9.49 -0.43 1.35
N ALA A 79 -9.44 0.89 1.17
CA ALA A 79 -9.86 1.52 -0.08
C ALA A 79 -9.03 1.04 -1.28
N ASN A 80 -7.72 0.81 -1.09
CA ASN A 80 -6.85 0.34 -2.16
C ASN A 80 -7.21 -1.08 -2.60
N VAL A 81 -7.51 -1.98 -1.67
CA VAL A 81 -7.98 -3.34 -2.01
C VAL A 81 -9.31 -3.29 -2.76
N GLU A 82 -10.25 -2.46 -2.29
CA GLU A 82 -11.55 -2.25 -2.93
C GLU A 82 -11.40 -1.62 -4.33
N ASP A 83 -10.47 -0.67 -4.49
CA ASP A 83 -10.17 -0.05 -5.79
C ASP A 83 -9.55 -1.04 -6.79
N LEU A 84 -8.69 -1.94 -6.34
CA LEU A 84 -8.18 -3.02 -7.20
C LEU A 84 -9.33 -3.93 -7.66
N GLN A 85 -10.21 -4.35 -6.77
CA GLN A 85 -11.38 -5.17 -7.10
C GLN A 85 -12.32 -4.45 -8.08
N ALA A 86 -12.50 -3.14 -7.91
CA ALA A 86 -13.34 -2.31 -8.76
C ALA A 86 -12.70 -1.91 -10.10
N ASN A 87 -11.47 -2.34 -10.37
CA ASN A 87 -10.64 -1.95 -11.52
C ASN A 87 -10.28 -0.45 -11.57
N GLY A 88 -10.28 0.23 -10.41
CA GLY A 88 -9.90 1.64 -10.28
C GLY A 88 -8.37 1.84 -10.26
N ALA A 89 -7.63 0.83 -9.78
CA ALA A 89 -6.17 0.82 -9.76
C ALA A 89 -5.62 -0.56 -10.15
N GLN A 90 -4.35 -0.61 -10.57
CA GLN A 90 -3.63 -1.83 -10.90
C GLN A 90 -2.68 -2.26 -9.79
N LEU A 91 -2.14 -1.29 -9.06
CA LEU A 91 -1.26 -1.48 -7.91
C LEU A 91 -1.84 -0.77 -6.69
N GLY A 92 -1.57 -1.29 -5.50
CA GLY A 92 -1.98 -0.64 -4.25
C GLY A 92 -0.97 -0.86 -3.13
N PHE A 93 -0.77 0.17 -2.29
CA PHE A 93 -0.19 -0.04 -0.97
C PHE A 93 -1.24 -0.58 -0.01
N VAL A 94 -0.86 -1.53 0.82
CA VAL A 94 -1.73 -2.12 1.84
C VAL A 94 -0.92 -2.56 3.05
N GLN A 95 -1.50 -2.45 4.24
CA GLN A 95 -0.97 -3.09 5.44
C GLN A 95 -1.12 -4.61 5.35
N SER A 96 -0.15 -5.36 5.86
CA SER A 96 -0.15 -6.83 5.80
C SER A 96 -1.37 -7.48 6.49
N ASP A 97 -1.85 -6.90 7.59
CA ASP A 97 -3.05 -7.32 8.29
C ASP A 97 -4.30 -7.11 7.44
N VAL A 98 -4.51 -5.90 6.91
CA VAL A 98 -5.67 -5.56 6.06
C VAL A 98 -5.68 -6.39 4.78
N MET A 99 -4.51 -6.59 4.15
CA MET A 99 -4.34 -7.46 3.00
C MET A 99 -4.86 -8.87 3.29
N SER A 100 -4.45 -9.44 4.41
CA SER A 100 -4.83 -10.78 4.82
C SER A 100 -6.30 -10.87 5.20
N TYR A 101 -6.84 -9.86 5.90
CA TYR A 101 -8.28 -9.80 6.22
C TYR A 101 -9.12 -9.75 4.95
N ALA A 102 -8.72 -8.96 3.95
CA ALA A 102 -9.43 -8.91 2.67
C ALA A 102 -9.36 -10.24 1.94
N TYR A 103 -8.15 -10.85 1.87
CA TYR A 103 -7.92 -12.09 1.17
C TYR A 103 -8.66 -13.28 1.80
N ASN A 104 -8.81 -13.30 3.13
CA ASN A 104 -9.50 -14.36 3.86
C ASN A 104 -10.99 -14.09 4.09
N GLY A 105 -11.46 -12.84 3.93
CA GLY A 105 -12.83 -12.44 4.25
C GLY A 105 -13.06 -12.31 5.75
N GLU A 106 -12.14 -11.64 6.44
CA GLU A 106 -12.15 -11.44 7.89
C GLU A 106 -12.44 -9.98 8.27
N LYS A 107 -12.77 -9.74 9.54
CA LYS A 107 -13.03 -8.41 10.09
C LYS A 107 -14.09 -7.65 9.26
N LEU A 108 -13.79 -6.44 8.76
CA LEU A 108 -14.71 -5.66 7.92
C LEU A 108 -14.95 -6.27 6.52
N PHE A 109 -14.17 -7.28 6.13
CA PHE A 109 -14.37 -8.04 4.90
C PHE A 109 -15.18 -9.32 5.09
N GLU A 110 -15.77 -9.56 6.28
CA GLU A 110 -16.62 -10.72 6.53
C GLU A 110 -17.79 -10.73 5.54
N GLY A 111 -17.92 -11.83 4.79
CA GLY A 111 -18.90 -11.96 3.70
C GLY A 111 -18.53 -11.27 2.39
N ASN A 112 -17.39 -10.58 2.32
CA ASN A 112 -16.87 -9.94 1.11
C ASN A 112 -15.37 -10.24 0.92
N LYS A 113 -15.05 -11.51 0.70
CA LYS A 113 -13.68 -11.95 0.42
C LYS A 113 -13.19 -11.40 -0.92
N ILE A 114 -12.01 -10.76 -0.92
CA ILE A 114 -11.38 -10.19 -2.11
C ILE A 114 -10.08 -10.94 -2.38
N THR A 115 -9.99 -11.60 -3.54
CA THR A 115 -8.82 -12.40 -3.94
C THR A 115 -8.29 -12.03 -5.31
N ASP A 116 -8.77 -10.94 -5.91
CA ASP A 116 -8.38 -10.50 -7.26
C ASP A 116 -7.04 -9.76 -7.28
N PHE A 117 -6.22 -9.96 -6.25
CA PHE A 117 -4.90 -9.39 -6.13
C PHE A 117 -3.87 -10.41 -5.62
N SER A 118 -2.60 -10.11 -5.85
CA SER A 118 -1.45 -10.87 -5.38
C SER A 118 -0.37 -9.94 -4.86
N VAL A 119 0.52 -10.46 -4.00
CA VAL A 119 1.62 -9.71 -3.40
C VAL A 119 2.68 -9.38 -4.47
N VAL A 120 3.17 -8.15 -4.46
CA VAL A 120 4.34 -7.72 -5.20
C VAL A 120 5.59 -7.75 -4.32
N ALA A 121 5.56 -7.02 -3.20
CA ALA A 121 6.66 -6.99 -2.24
C ALA A 121 6.23 -6.38 -0.90
N ALA A 122 6.75 -6.87 0.23
CA ALA A 122 6.77 -6.12 1.49
C ALA A 122 7.97 -5.16 1.48
N LEU A 123 7.77 -3.88 1.85
CA LEU A 123 8.80 -2.86 1.66
C LEU A 123 9.41 -2.32 2.95
N TYR A 124 8.60 -2.06 3.98
CA TYR A 124 9.05 -1.51 5.26
C TYR A 124 8.02 -1.78 6.35
N MET A 125 8.37 -1.48 7.60
CA MET A 125 7.45 -1.59 8.72
C MET A 125 6.74 -0.26 8.98
N GLU A 126 5.43 -0.33 9.22
CA GLU A 126 4.57 0.79 9.60
C GLU A 126 4.28 0.74 11.08
N GLN A 127 4.79 1.72 11.79
CA GLN A 127 4.62 1.82 13.23
C GLN A 127 3.24 2.39 13.57
N VAL A 128 2.58 1.80 14.57
CA VAL A 128 1.40 2.42 15.16
C VAL A 128 1.86 3.56 16.06
N GLN A 129 1.49 4.77 15.72
CA GLN A 129 1.86 6.00 16.41
C GLN A 129 0.59 6.60 16.99
N ILE A 130 0.42 6.56 18.32
CA ILE A 130 -0.66 7.26 19.01
C ILE A 130 -0.12 8.61 19.42
N VAL A 131 -0.46 9.62 18.64
CA VAL A 131 0.13 10.97 18.70
C VAL A 131 -0.76 11.89 19.53
N THR A 132 -0.16 12.66 20.43
CA THR A 132 -0.84 13.67 21.23
C THR A 132 0.04 14.90 21.48
N LEU A 133 -0.57 16.03 21.80
CA LEU A 133 0.10 17.23 22.33
C LEU A 133 -0.10 17.40 23.84
N ASP A 134 -0.87 16.52 24.48
CA ASP A 134 -1.14 16.51 25.91
C ASP A 134 -0.19 15.55 26.64
N SER A 135 0.76 16.07 27.42
CA SER A 135 1.69 15.27 28.23
C SER A 135 1.02 14.44 29.33
N GLY A 136 -0.28 14.66 29.57
CA GLY A 136 -1.11 13.91 30.51
C GLY A 136 -1.62 12.59 29.93
N ILE A 137 -1.66 12.42 28.60
CA ILE A 137 -2.03 11.18 27.93
C ILE A 137 -0.77 10.32 27.77
N LYS A 138 -0.61 9.32 28.63
CA LYS A 138 0.59 8.48 28.70
C LYS A 138 0.36 7.03 28.34
N THR A 139 -0.87 6.56 28.46
CA THR A 139 -1.29 5.17 28.19
C THR A 139 -2.52 5.16 27.31
N VAL A 140 -2.80 4.02 26.67
CA VAL A 140 -4.03 3.83 25.89
C VAL A 140 -5.27 3.98 26.78
N ALA A 141 -5.20 3.61 28.06
CA ALA A 141 -6.31 3.78 28.99
C ALA A 141 -6.69 5.25 29.21
N ASP A 142 -5.75 6.20 29.07
CA ASP A 142 -6.02 7.63 29.19
C ASP A 142 -6.84 8.19 28.02
N LEU A 143 -7.02 7.42 26.94
CA LEU A 143 -7.88 7.81 25.83
C LEU A 143 -9.36 7.71 26.15
N LYS A 144 -9.76 7.05 27.25
CA LYS A 144 -11.16 6.92 27.64
C LYS A 144 -11.82 8.30 27.83
N GLY A 145 -12.91 8.53 27.11
CA GLY A 145 -13.67 9.78 27.11
C GLY A 145 -13.04 10.92 26.30
N LYS A 146 -11.84 10.72 25.75
CA LYS A 146 -11.13 11.68 24.91
C LYS A 146 -11.71 11.71 23.48
N THR A 147 -11.42 12.80 22.75
CA THR A 147 -11.70 12.92 21.33
C THR A 147 -10.48 12.40 20.56
N VAL A 148 -10.64 11.28 19.86
CA VAL A 148 -9.51 10.56 19.25
C VAL A 148 -9.78 10.29 17.77
N SER A 149 -8.85 10.73 16.90
CA SER A 149 -8.85 10.30 15.51
C SER A 149 -8.36 8.85 15.40
N ILE A 150 -9.20 7.98 14.86
CA ILE A 150 -8.94 6.55 14.67
C ILE A 150 -8.69 6.20 13.20
N GLY A 151 -8.26 7.18 12.40
CA GLY A 151 -7.99 7.03 10.98
C GLY A 151 -9.21 7.27 10.10
N ALA A 152 -8.96 7.63 8.84
CA ALA A 152 -10.02 7.84 7.88
C ALA A 152 -10.81 6.54 7.61
N LYS A 153 -12.09 6.68 7.27
CA LYS A 153 -12.90 5.54 6.81
C LYS A 153 -12.29 4.96 5.52
N GLY A 154 -12.05 3.66 5.50
CA GLY A 154 -11.37 2.98 4.40
C GLY A 154 -9.86 2.88 4.58
N SER A 155 -9.30 3.40 5.70
CA SER A 155 -7.87 3.23 6.03
C SER A 155 -7.61 1.93 6.78
N GLY A 156 -6.34 1.47 6.76
CA GLY A 156 -5.88 0.38 7.63
C GLY A 156 -5.76 0.81 9.09
N VAL A 157 -5.54 2.11 9.35
CA VAL A 157 -5.42 2.69 10.69
C VAL A 157 -6.63 2.38 11.57
N TYR A 158 -7.82 2.38 10.97
CA TYR A 158 -9.06 2.07 11.68
C TYR A 158 -9.03 0.66 12.32
N PHE A 159 -8.55 -0.35 11.59
CA PHE A 159 -8.41 -1.72 12.12
C PHE A 159 -7.44 -1.76 13.30
N ASN A 160 -6.26 -1.13 13.15
CA ASN A 160 -5.24 -1.11 14.20
C ASN A 160 -5.72 -0.35 15.45
N ALA A 161 -6.44 0.76 15.26
CA ALA A 161 -7.01 1.50 16.39
C ALA A 161 -8.03 0.65 17.17
N LEU A 162 -8.90 -0.08 16.49
CA LEU A 162 -9.86 -0.98 17.14
C LEU A 162 -9.16 -2.14 17.87
N ASP A 163 -8.16 -2.75 17.24
CA ASP A 163 -7.40 -3.86 17.84
C ASP A 163 -6.67 -3.39 19.10
N ILE A 164 -6.00 -2.24 19.08
CA ILE A 164 -5.28 -1.69 20.23
C ILE A 164 -6.25 -1.26 21.34
N LEU A 165 -7.30 -0.50 21.01
CA LEU A 165 -8.32 -0.14 22.01
C LEU A 165 -8.89 -1.39 22.65
N GLY A 166 -9.22 -2.42 21.85
CA GLY A 166 -9.74 -3.69 22.34
C GLY A 166 -8.78 -4.43 23.27
N ALA A 167 -7.47 -4.42 22.97
CA ALA A 167 -6.45 -5.02 23.84
C ALA A 167 -6.43 -4.39 25.23
N TYR A 168 -6.71 -3.09 25.35
CA TYR A 168 -6.82 -2.36 26.61
C TYR A 168 -8.24 -2.36 27.19
N GLY A 169 -9.15 -3.19 26.69
CA GLY A 169 -10.53 -3.29 27.17
C GLY A 169 -11.39 -2.08 26.85
N LEU A 170 -10.96 -1.25 25.89
CA LEU A 170 -11.70 -0.12 25.36
C LEU A 170 -12.33 -0.50 24.02
N SER A 171 -13.37 0.26 23.67
CA SER A 171 -14.00 0.21 22.35
C SER A 171 -14.17 1.61 21.79
N GLU A 172 -14.55 1.71 20.54
CA GLU A 172 -14.92 2.97 19.91
C GLU A 172 -15.97 3.77 20.69
N LYS A 173 -16.83 3.10 21.47
CA LYS A 173 -17.86 3.74 22.31
C LYS A 173 -17.30 4.38 23.59
N ASP A 174 -16.08 4.00 23.98
CA ASP A 174 -15.40 4.55 25.18
C ASP A 174 -14.65 5.84 24.89
N ILE A 175 -14.55 6.26 23.61
CA ILE A 175 -13.93 7.48 23.14
C ILE A 175 -14.93 8.32 22.34
N LYS A 176 -14.60 9.56 21.99
CA LYS A 176 -15.28 10.34 20.96
C LYS A 176 -14.50 10.17 19.67
N ALA A 177 -14.90 9.17 18.88
CA ALA A 177 -14.17 8.78 17.69
C ALA A 177 -14.34 9.81 16.56
N GLU A 178 -13.22 10.23 15.97
CA GLU A 178 -13.15 11.02 14.74
C GLU A 178 -12.46 10.19 13.65
N TYR A 179 -12.86 10.39 12.39
CA TYR A 179 -12.40 9.60 11.24
C TYR A 179 -11.66 10.51 10.26
N LEU A 180 -10.47 10.93 10.66
CA LEU A 180 -9.67 11.91 9.94
C LEU A 180 -8.49 11.23 9.24
N ASP A 181 -8.02 11.80 8.14
CA ASP A 181 -6.73 11.48 7.58
C ASP A 181 -5.58 12.08 8.44
N PHE A 182 -4.32 11.84 8.03
CA PHE A 182 -3.19 12.25 8.85
C PHE A 182 -3.01 13.77 8.90
N GLY A 183 -3.27 14.47 7.78
CA GLY A 183 -3.19 15.92 7.71
C GLY A 183 -4.25 16.59 8.58
N ASP A 184 -5.51 16.18 8.39
CA ASP A 184 -6.64 16.68 9.18
C ASP A 184 -6.48 16.34 10.67
N SER A 185 -5.90 15.17 11.00
CA SER A 185 -5.59 14.79 12.39
C SER A 185 -4.54 15.70 13.00
N ALA A 186 -3.46 15.98 12.27
CA ALA A 186 -2.40 16.89 12.74
C ALA A 186 -2.93 18.31 12.96
N ASP A 187 -3.73 18.83 12.05
CA ASP A 187 -4.35 20.15 12.17
C ASP A 187 -5.37 20.21 13.32
N SER A 188 -6.17 19.15 13.48
CA SER A 188 -7.13 19.04 14.58
C SER A 188 -6.43 18.97 15.96
N LEU A 189 -5.28 18.30 16.05
CA LEU A 189 -4.42 18.32 17.25
C LEU A 189 -3.85 19.73 17.53
N LYS A 190 -3.35 20.41 16.49
CA LYS A 190 -2.84 21.80 16.62
C LYS A 190 -3.91 22.76 17.13
N ASP A 191 -5.13 22.60 16.65
CA ASP A 191 -6.30 23.43 17.01
C ASP A 191 -6.94 23.03 18.35
N GLY A 192 -6.54 21.90 18.95
CA GLY A 192 -7.13 21.37 20.19
C GLY A 192 -8.55 20.83 19.99
N LYS A 193 -8.91 20.44 18.78
CA LYS A 193 -10.22 19.84 18.43
C LYS A 193 -10.27 18.35 18.78
N ILE A 194 -9.13 17.67 18.74
CA ILE A 194 -8.95 16.29 19.19
C ILE A 194 -7.82 16.21 20.19
N ASP A 195 -7.86 15.20 21.07
CA ASP A 195 -6.87 14.97 22.12
C ASP A 195 -5.73 14.06 21.67
N ALA A 196 -6.01 13.09 20.79
CA ALA A 196 -5.02 12.16 20.26
C ALA A 196 -5.42 11.68 18.86
N ALA A 197 -4.45 11.11 18.13
CA ALA A 197 -4.67 10.52 16.82
C ALA A 197 -3.85 9.24 16.66
N PHE A 198 -4.48 8.20 16.08
CA PHE A 198 -3.78 7.03 15.56
C PHE A 198 -3.23 7.36 14.18
N ILE A 199 -1.94 7.14 13.98
CA ILE A 199 -1.23 7.24 12.72
C ILE A 199 -0.44 5.96 12.55
N VAL A 200 -0.76 5.18 11.50
CA VAL A 200 -0.02 3.95 11.17
C VAL A 200 0.68 4.16 9.85
N ALA A 201 1.97 4.35 9.93
CA ALA A 201 2.82 4.73 8.82
C ALA A 201 4.29 4.51 9.16
N GLY A 202 5.15 4.51 8.14
CA GLY A 202 6.60 4.52 8.38
C GLY A 202 7.05 5.81 9.06
N ALA A 203 7.67 5.69 10.24
CA ALA A 203 8.27 6.81 10.93
C ALA A 203 9.66 7.15 10.31
N PRO A 204 10.05 8.44 10.16
CA PRO A 204 9.22 9.60 10.44
C PRO A 204 8.10 9.81 9.41
N THR A 205 6.90 10.14 9.89
CA THR A 205 5.72 10.42 9.07
C THR A 205 5.58 11.93 8.84
N PRO A 206 5.35 12.41 7.60
CA PRO A 206 5.26 13.85 7.31
C PRO A 206 4.30 14.62 8.22
N ALA A 207 3.07 14.12 8.44
CA ALA A 207 2.08 14.75 9.31
C ALA A 207 2.59 14.94 10.76
N VAL A 208 3.32 13.95 11.29
CA VAL A 208 3.86 14.03 12.67
C VAL A 208 5.06 14.98 12.75
N GLN A 209 5.91 15.00 11.72
CA GLN A 209 7.01 15.96 11.61
C GLN A 209 6.48 17.40 11.53
N ASP A 210 5.46 17.64 10.73
CA ASP A 210 4.83 18.96 10.59
C ASP A 210 4.18 19.40 11.93
N LEU A 211 3.48 18.47 12.60
CA LEU A 211 2.92 18.72 13.94
C LEU A 211 4.01 19.10 14.95
N GLY A 212 5.18 18.45 14.88
CA GLY A 212 6.34 18.73 15.73
C GLY A 212 7.01 20.07 15.46
N THR A 213 6.67 20.75 14.36
CA THR A 213 7.19 22.08 14.07
C THR A 213 6.57 23.12 15.00
N GLY A 214 7.27 23.46 16.07
CA GLY A 214 6.84 24.47 17.05
C GLY A 214 5.95 23.98 18.18
N LYS A 215 5.66 22.67 18.26
CA LYS A 215 4.96 22.04 19.40
C LYS A 215 5.70 20.78 19.86
N GLN A 216 5.65 20.49 21.16
CA GLN A 216 6.15 19.22 21.68
C GLN A 216 5.15 18.11 21.34
N VAL A 217 5.57 17.15 20.56
CA VAL A 217 4.82 15.93 20.27
C VAL A 217 5.13 14.88 21.33
N TYR A 218 4.10 14.16 21.75
CA TYR A 218 4.19 12.95 22.57
C TYR A 218 3.61 11.77 21.80
N LEU A 219 4.22 10.62 21.99
CA LEU A 219 3.70 9.34 21.49
C LEU A 219 3.38 8.46 22.71
N VAL A 220 2.23 7.79 22.66
CA VAL A 220 1.81 6.88 23.74
C VAL A 220 2.48 5.52 23.52
N SER A 221 3.25 5.06 24.49
CA SER A 221 3.84 3.72 24.50
C SER A 221 2.77 2.66 24.81
N LEU A 222 2.92 1.51 24.20
CA LEU A 222 2.21 0.28 24.57
C LEU A 222 3.07 -0.49 25.58
N ASP A 223 2.45 -1.07 26.58
CA ASP A 223 3.16 -1.94 27.54
C ASP A 223 3.29 -3.38 26.98
N LYS A 224 4.26 -4.10 27.53
CA LYS A 224 4.66 -5.42 27.04
C LYS A 224 3.52 -6.45 27.08
N GLU A 225 2.70 -6.43 28.13
CA GLU A 225 1.60 -7.39 28.27
C GLU A 225 0.59 -7.24 27.13
N HIS A 226 0.19 -6.00 26.81
CA HIS A 226 -0.77 -5.73 25.74
C HIS A 226 -0.16 -5.98 24.37
N ILE A 227 1.14 -5.72 24.17
CA ILE A 227 1.86 -6.07 22.94
C ILE A 227 1.85 -7.59 22.73
N ASP A 228 2.19 -8.38 23.76
CA ASP A 228 2.19 -9.83 23.66
C ASP A 228 0.80 -10.39 23.33
N ASN A 229 -0.25 -9.83 23.94
CA ASN A 229 -1.64 -10.20 23.66
C ASN A 229 -2.05 -9.85 22.21
N LEU A 230 -1.65 -8.68 21.71
CA LEU A 230 -1.88 -8.27 20.31
C LEU A 230 -1.21 -9.24 19.33
N ILE A 231 0.08 -9.54 19.55
CA ILE A 231 0.84 -10.47 18.70
C ILE A 231 0.26 -11.88 18.75
N ALA A 232 -0.19 -12.32 19.91
CA ALA A 232 -0.82 -13.65 20.07
C ALA A 232 -2.17 -13.74 19.34
N SER A 233 -2.93 -12.63 19.26
CA SER A 233 -4.23 -12.57 18.59
C SER A 233 -4.14 -12.27 17.10
N SER A 234 -3.07 -11.61 16.66
CA SER A 234 -2.84 -11.22 15.27
C SER A 234 -1.35 -11.32 14.92
N PRO A 235 -0.94 -12.32 14.12
CA PRO A 235 0.46 -12.57 13.79
C PRO A 235 1.11 -11.51 12.90
N TYR A 236 0.33 -10.56 12.42
CA TYR A 236 0.79 -9.46 11.57
C TYR A 236 1.53 -8.40 12.36
N TYR A 237 1.22 -8.23 13.66
CA TYR A 237 1.90 -7.29 14.52
C TYR A 237 3.30 -7.79 14.90
N LYS A 238 4.23 -6.85 14.94
CA LYS A 238 5.58 -7.01 15.51
C LYS A 238 5.81 -5.92 16.53
N GLU A 239 6.48 -6.26 17.64
CA GLU A 239 6.96 -5.24 18.57
C GLU A 239 7.97 -4.33 17.87
N TYR A 240 7.87 -3.02 18.10
CA TYR A 240 8.72 -2.02 17.49
C TYR A 240 9.05 -0.89 18.49
N THR A 241 10.22 -0.29 18.34
CA THR A 241 10.62 0.89 19.12
C THR A 241 10.86 2.07 18.19
N ILE A 242 10.15 3.17 18.41
CA ILE A 242 10.41 4.45 17.76
C ILE A 242 11.39 5.20 18.64
N ALA A 243 12.61 5.43 18.14
CA ALA A 243 13.62 6.17 18.88
C ALA A 243 13.19 7.63 19.09
N LYS A 244 13.46 8.17 20.26
CA LYS A 244 13.07 9.55 20.62
C LYS A 244 13.56 10.60 19.62
N ASP A 245 14.71 10.37 19.00
CA ASP A 245 15.31 11.33 18.07
C ASP A 245 14.52 11.45 16.74
N VAL A 246 13.59 10.51 16.44
CA VAL A 246 12.75 10.54 15.23
C VAL A 246 11.82 11.77 15.24
N TYR A 247 11.26 12.11 16.39
CA TYR A 247 10.32 13.23 16.55
C TYR A 247 10.65 14.17 17.73
N ASN A 248 11.85 14.06 18.30
CA ASN A 248 12.26 14.77 19.52
C ASN A 248 11.29 14.53 20.70
N THR A 249 10.80 13.28 20.83
CA THR A 249 10.00 12.88 21.99
C THR A 249 10.87 12.79 23.25
N PRO A 250 10.30 12.90 24.48
CA PRO A 250 11.08 12.83 25.71
C PRO A 250 11.84 11.52 25.91
N GLU A 251 11.29 10.41 25.40
CA GLU A 251 11.84 9.06 25.54
C GLU A 251 11.55 8.23 24.28
N ASP A 252 12.21 7.07 24.17
CA ASP A 252 11.89 6.07 23.15
C ASP A 252 10.47 5.53 23.40
N VAL A 253 9.76 5.20 22.34
CA VAL A 253 8.36 4.75 22.39
C VAL A 253 8.26 3.31 21.92
N THR A 254 7.83 2.42 22.81
CA THR A 254 7.53 1.03 22.46
C THR A 254 6.11 0.94 21.90
N THR A 255 5.97 0.28 20.76
CA THR A 255 4.70 0.12 20.05
C THR A 255 4.69 -1.17 19.24
N VAL A 256 3.69 -1.33 18.39
CA VAL A 256 3.63 -2.41 17.40
C VAL A 256 3.69 -1.84 15.99
N ALA A 257 4.08 -2.68 15.04
CA ALA A 257 4.14 -2.34 13.64
C ALA A 257 3.60 -3.48 12.77
N VAL A 258 3.12 -3.14 11.59
CA VAL A 258 2.70 -4.07 10.51
C VAL A 258 3.54 -3.82 9.27
N ALA A 259 3.57 -4.75 8.31
CA ALA A 259 4.32 -4.54 7.09
C ALA A 259 3.52 -3.67 6.09
N ALA A 260 4.20 -2.73 5.42
CA ALA A 260 3.73 -2.05 4.22
C ALA A 260 4.01 -2.94 3.01
N VAL A 261 2.97 -3.34 2.30
CA VAL A 261 3.02 -4.27 1.18
C VAL A 261 2.49 -3.59 -0.07
N VAL A 262 3.16 -3.80 -1.20
CA VAL A 262 2.58 -3.49 -2.52
C VAL A 262 1.89 -4.74 -3.03
N ILE A 263 0.64 -4.58 -3.46
CA ILE A 263 -0.16 -5.60 -4.13
C ILE A 263 -0.44 -5.19 -5.57
N ALA A 264 -0.64 -6.16 -6.45
CA ALA A 264 -1.06 -5.95 -7.82
C ALA A 264 -2.33 -6.73 -8.10
N ARG A 265 -3.20 -6.20 -8.94
CA ARG A 265 -4.34 -6.94 -9.49
C ARG A 265 -3.85 -8.12 -10.33
N ASN A 266 -4.52 -9.26 -10.22
CA ASN A 266 -4.05 -10.53 -10.82
C ASN A 266 -3.95 -10.52 -12.36
N ASP A 267 -4.63 -9.59 -13.04
CA ASP A 267 -4.59 -9.45 -14.50
C ASP A 267 -3.50 -8.49 -15.02
N VAL A 268 -2.71 -7.89 -14.14
CA VAL A 268 -1.51 -7.13 -14.53
C VAL A 268 -0.49 -8.11 -15.14
N SER A 269 0.17 -7.71 -16.22
CA SER A 269 1.09 -8.63 -16.90
C SER A 269 2.28 -9.02 -16.02
N GLU A 270 2.76 -10.26 -16.18
CA GLU A 270 3.95 -10.76 -15.46
C GLU A 270 5.15 -9.83 -15.66
N ALA A 271 5.36 -9.35 -16.89
CA ALA A 271 6.47 -8.48 -17.22
C ALA A 271 6.36 -7.10 -16.56
N ALA A 272 5.16 -6.52 -16.45
CA ALA A 272 4.98 -5.22 -15.81
C ALA A 272 5.25 -5.29 -14.29
N VAL A 273 4.79 -6.35 -13.61
CA VAL A 273 5.09 -6.54 -12.19
C VAL A 273 6.57 -6.89 -11.97
N TYR A 274 7.17 -7.70 -12.84
CA TYR A 274 8.62 -7.94 -12.82
C TYR A 274 9.40 -6.63 -12.97
N ASN A 275 9.00 -5.76 -13.89
CA ASN A 275 9.61 -4.44 -14.07
C ASN A 275 9.53 -3.59 -12.81
N PHE A 276 8.37 -3.60 -12.13
CA PHE A 276 8.22 -2.87 -10.86
C PHE A 276 9.22 -3.37 -9.79
N VAL A 277 9.23 -4.67 -9.53
CA VAL A 277 10.10 -5.25 -8.49
C VAL A 277 11.59 -5.07 -8.84
N SER A 278 11.96 -5.35 -10.09
CA SER A 278 13.35 -5.24 -10.53
C SER A 278 13.87 -3.79 -10.50
N ALA A 279 13.05 -2.81 -10.88
CA ALA A 279 13.44 -1.40 -10.82
C ALA A 279 13.68 -0.93 -9.37
N VAL A 280 12.88 -1.44 -8.42
CA VAL A 280 13.03 -1.11 -6.99
C VAL A 280 14.27 -1.76 -6.39
N PHE A 281 14.47 -3.07 -6.57
CA PHE A 281 15.49 -3.82 -5.81
C PHE A 281 16.84 -3.92 -6.50
N ASN A 282 16.95 -3.70 -7.82
CA ASN A 282 18.26 -3.69 -8.50
C ASN A 282 19.04 -2.38 -8.31
N ASP A 283 18.37 -1.29 -7.90
CA ASP A 283 19.03 0.00 -7.73
C ASP A 283 18.40 0.80 -6.56
N ILE A 284 18.46 0.22 -5.38
CA ILE A 284 17.95 0.82 -4.13
C ILE A 284 18.64 2.16 -3.86
N ASP A 285 19.90 2.29 -4.18
CA ASP A 285 20.69 3.50 -3.90
C ASP A 285 20.18 4.73 -4.65
N SER A 286 19.60 4.56 -5.81
CA SER A 286 19.02 5.66 -6.61
C SER A 286 17.70 6.19 -6.06
N ILE A 287 17.04 5.47 -5.15
CA ILE A 287 15.77 5.87 -4.54
C ILE A 287 15.98 7.09 -3.64
N SER A 288 15.32 8.20 -3.97
CA SER A 288 15.43 9.46 -3.22
C SER A 288 14.41 9.57 -2.08
N HIS A 289 14.41 8.57 -1.17
CA HIS A 289 13.53 8.56 0.00
C HIS A 289 14.18 7.83 1.17
N ALA A 290 13.94 8.28 2.42
CA ALA A 290 14.55 7.70 3.62
C ALA A 290 14.23 6.20 3.79
N LYS A 291 13.05 5.76 3.40
CA LYS A 291 12.61 4.36 3.49
C LYS A 291 13.41 3.39 2.62
N LYS A 292 14.25 3.87 1.71
CA LYS A 292 15.16 2.98 0.96
C LYS A 292 16.08 2.15 1.87
N SER A 293 16.42 2.68 3.04
CA SER A 293 17.27 1.98 4.02
C SER A 293 16.60 0.76 4.65
N GLU A 294 15.27 0.64 4.55
CA GLU A 294 14.50 -0.50 5.05
C GLU A 294 14.22 -1.55 3.96
N LEU A 295 14.50 -1.23 2.68
CA LEU A 295 14.32 -2.17 1.58
C LEU A 295 15.29 -3.34 1.71
N ASN A 296 14.72 -4.53 1.83
CA ASN A 296 15.46 -5.78 1.97
C ASN A 296 14.74 -6.87 1.17
N ILE A 297 15.50 -7.64 0.38
CA ILE A 297 14.91 -8.64 -0.53
C ILE A 297 14.25 -9.80 0.22
N ASP A 298 14.84 -10.24 1.35
CA ASP A 298 14.25 -11.31 2.17
C ASP A 298 12.96 -10.84 2.83
N PHE A 299 12.92 -9.59 3.30
CA PHE A 299 11.69 -8.99 3.81
C PHE A 299 10.64 -8.81 2.71
N ALA A 300 11.05 -8.42 1.51
CA ALA A 300 10.15 -8.28 0.37
C ALA A 300 9.43 -9.58 0.02
N ALA A 301 10.08 -10.73 0.24
CA ALA A 301 9.56 -12.07 -0.03
C ALA A 301 8.96 -12.77 1.22
N SER A 302 8.74 -12.06 2.33
CA SER A 302 8.39 -12.68 3.61
C SER A 302 6.89 -12.98 3.83
N ILE A 303 6.02 -12.54 2.94
CA ILE A 303 4.58 -12.78 3.02
C ILE A 303 4.28 -14.25 2.68
N THR A 304 3.50 -14.94 3.51
CA THR A 304 3.24 -16.39 3.35
C THR A 304 1.77 -16.76 3.19
N ASP A 305 0.87 -15.91 3.59
CA ASP A 305 -0.58 -16.17 3.66
C ASP A 305 -1.34 -15.68 2.41
N VAL A 306 -0.79 -14.75 1.67
CA VAL A 306 -1.30 -14.29 0.38
C VAL A 306 -0.28 -14.63 -0.72
N PRO A 307 -0.69 -15.21 -1.86
CA PRO A 307 0.25 -15.59 -2.92
C PRO A 307 0.86 -14.37 -3.60
N TYR A 308 2.09 -14.54 -4.07
CA TYR A 308 2.79 -13.54 -4.87
C TYR A 308 2.34 -13.56 -6.31
N HIS A 309 2.38 -12.38 -6.92
CA HIS A 309 2.17 -12.23 -8.37
C HIS A 309 3.28 -12.96 -9.15
N PRO A 310 2.97 -13.65 -10.27
CA PRO A 310 3.98 -14.38 -11.05
C PRO A 310 5.21 -13.54 -11.43
N GLY A 311 5.03 -12.27 -11.79
CA GLY A 311 6.15 -11.37 -12.11
C GLY A 311 7.07 -11.08 -10.93
N ALA A 312 6.52 -10.94 -9.73
CA ALA A 312 7.31 -10.79 -8.51
C ALA A 312 8.04 -12.10 -8.16
N ALA A 313 7.33 -13.23 -8.23
CA ALA A 313 7.93 -14.55 -7.97
C ALA A 313 9.10 -14.88 -8.92
N LYS A 314 8.98 -14.48 -10.18
CA LYS A 314 10.06 -14.62 -11.17
C LYS A 314 11.31 -13.84 -10.77
N TYR A 315 11.14 -12.57 -10.34
CA TYR A 315 12.26 -11.77 -9.87
C TYR A 315 12.93 -12.39 -8.61
N PHE A 316 12.12 -12.84 -7.64
CA PHE A 316 12.64 -13.47 -6.44
C PHE A 316 13.37 -14.79 -6.74
N ALA A 317 12.87 -15.59 -7.70
CA ALA A 317 13.55 -16.82 -8.13
C ALA A 317 14.95 -16.55 -8.73
N GLU A 318 15.17 -15.42 -9.41
CA GLU A 318 16.50 -15.01 -9.90
C GLU A 318 17.47 -14.64 -8.76
N LYS A 319 16.95 -14.48 -7.54
CA LYS A 319 17.71 -14.22 -6.30
C LYS A 319 17.75 -15.44 -5.38
N ASP A 320 17.45 -16.63 -5.90
CA ASP A 320 17.39 -17.90 -5.17
C ASP A 320 16.34 -17.92 -4.04
N ILE A 321 15.30 -17.06 -4.12
CA ILE A 321 14.20 -16.99 -3.16
C ILE A 321 12.93 -17.57 -3.80
N THR A 322 12.36 -18.60 -3.17
CA THR A 322 11.10 -19.21 -3.61
C THR A 322 9.93 -18.66 -2.80
N VAL A 323 8.90 -18.14 -3.47
CA VAL A 323 7.66 -17.67 -2.88
C VAL A 323 6.47 -18.45 -3.45
N LYS A 324 5.35 -18.50 -2.70
CA LYS A 324 4.10 -19.13 -3.19
C LYS A 324 3.45 -18.19 -4.21
N THR A 325 3.16 -18.69 -5.40
CA THR A 325 2.46 -17.93 -6.46
C THR A 325 0.95 -18.17 -6.45
N ALA A 326 0.21 -17.23 -7.07
CA ALA A 326 -1.23 -17.31 -7.32
C ALA A 326 -1.57 -18.45 -8.32
#